data_67a397698dbb4b862d56b8d66ccf8b9d
#
_entry.id   67a397698dbb4b862d56b8d66ccf8b9d
#
_cell.length_a   1.000
_cell.length_b   1.000
_cell.length_c   1.000
_cell.angle_alpha   90.00
_cell.angle_beta   90.00
_cell.angle_gamma   90.00
#
_symmetry.space_group_name_H-M   'P 1'
#
loop_
_entity.id
_entity.type
_entity.pdbx_description
1 polymer ?
#
loop_
_entity_poly.entity_id
_entity_poly.type
_entity_poly.pdbx_seq_one_letter_code
_entity_poly.pdbx_strand_id
1 'polypeptide(L)'
;MWLVRAALVYLLLGFTLGAVMLAGKGLGHSAWIAAWIPVHVELVLVGWTLQLAMGVALWILPRFGAFGPARQVAWAWAAGGLLNTGVVLVVIGAPFPGRVLELGAAVAFGLSVWARVRASGISAM
;
A
#
# COMPACT_ATOMS: atom_id res chain seq x y z
N MET A 1 0.64 -9.84 9.35
CA MET A 1 -0.17 -8.74 9.96
C MET A 1 0.52 -7.38 10.00
N TRP A 2 1.83 -7.29 9.66
CA TRP A 2 2.53 -6.00 9.69
C TRP A 2 2.01 -4.99 8.65
N LEU A 3 1.60 -5.43 7.43
CA LEU A 3 0.99 -4.56 6.41
C LEU A 3 -0.27 -3.84 6.92
N VAL A 4 -1.13 -4.54 7.65
CA VAL A 4 -2.34 -3.94 8.23
C VAL A 4 -1.97 -2.90 9.30
N ARG A 5 -0.95 -3.20 10.13
CA ARG A 5 -0.48 -2.23 11.14
C ARG A 5 0.11 -0.98 10.49
N ALA A 6 0.93 -1.15 9.44
CA ALA A 6 1.48 -0.02 8.69
C ALA A 6 0.37 0.79 8.00
N ALA A 7 -0.63 0.14 7.41
CA ALA A 7 -1.79 0.82 6.85
C ALA A 7 -2.54 1.68 7.87
N LEU A 8 -2.71 1.21 9.11
CA LEU A 8 -3.33 1.99 10.18
C LEU A 8 -2.50 3.21 10.58
N VAL A 9 -1.17 3.11 10.54
CA VAL A 9 -0.30 4.28 10.75
C VAL A 9 -0.48 5.32 9.65
N TYR A 10 -0.53 4.89 8.39
CA TYR A 10 -0.80 5.79 7.26
C TYR A 10 -2.20 6.41 7.32
N LEU A 11 -3.21 5.65 7.80
CA LEU A 11 -4.54 6.18 8.07
C LEU A 11 -4.48 7.34 9.07
N LEU A 12 -3.81 7.13 10.20
CA LEU A 12 -3.66 8.16 11.23
C LEU A 12 -2.97 9.40 10.67
N LEU A 13 -1.84 9.24 9.97
CA LEU A 13 -1.10 10.35 9.36
C LEU A 13 -1.91 11.06 8.28
N GLY A 14 -2.57 10.31 7.41
CA GLY A 14 -3.39 10.87 6.33
C GLY A 14 -4.59 11.65 6.85
N PHE A 15 -5.33 11.11 7.81
CA PHE A 15 -6.47 11.81 8.41
C PHE A 15 -6.05 13.04 9.22
N THR A 16 -4.97 12.95 9.99
CA THR A 16 -4.43 14.10 10.70
C THR A 16 -4.05 15.22 9.73
N LEU A 17 -3.33 14.90 8.65
CA LEU A 17 -2.98 15.87 7.63
C LEU A 17 -4.24 16.46 6.97
N GLY A 18 -5.23 15.64 6.63
CA GLY A 18 -6.51 16.09 6.08
C GLY A 18 -7.26 17.06 7.02
N ALA A 19 -7.28 16.77 8.32
CA ALA A 19 -7.89 17.64 9.32
C ALA A 19 -7.17 19.00 9.41
N VAL A 20 -5.82 18.99 9.41
CA VAL A 20 -5.01 20.23 9.40
C VAL A 20 -5.25 21.04 8.13
N MET A 21 -5.33 20.37 6.96
CA MET A 21 -5.64 21.02 5.69
C MET A 21 -7.04 21.66 5.70
N LEU A 22 -8.03 20.97 6.27
CA LEU A 22 -9.41 21.50 6.39
C LEU A 22 -9.44 22.74 7.29
N ALA A 23 -8.74 22.71 8.43
CA ALA A 23 -8.59 23.87 9.30
C ALA A 23 -7.89 25.03 8.57
N GLY A 24 -6.82 24.75 7.83
CA GLY A 24 -6.09 25.75 7.03
C GLY A 24 -6.98 26.38 5.95
N LYS A 25 -7.92 25.62 5.37
CA LYS A 25 -8.91 26.15 4.41
C LYS A 25 -9.80 27.20 5.06
N GLY A 26 -10.25 26.95 6.28
CA GLY A 26 -11.02 27.91 7.06
C GLY A 26 -10.26 29.21 7.38
N LEU A 27 -8.93 29.14 7.44
CA LEU A 27 -8.04 30.28 7.70
C LEU A 27 -7.51 30.98 6.43
N GLY A 28 -7.93 30.55 5.24
CA GLY A 28 -7.53 31.16 3.98
C GLY A 28 -6.16 30.75 3.43
N HIS A 29 -5.54 29.67 3.93
CA HIS A 29 -4.21 29.21 3.53
C HIS A 29 -4.24 28.31 2.28
N SER A 30 -4.86 28.75 1.19
CA SER A 30 -5.10 27.95 -0.02
C SER A 30 -3.84 27.43 -0.73
N ALA A 31 -2.78 28.23 -0.79
CA ALA A 31 -1.52 27.84 -1.45
C ALA A 31 -0.80 26.71 -0.67
N TRP A 32 -0.77 26.80 0.66
CA TRP A 32 -0.20 25.75 1.48
C TRP A 32 -0.98 24.44 1.34
N ILE A 33 -2.32 24.50 1.33
CA ILE A 33 -3.16 23.31 1.15
C ILE A 33 -2.86 22.64 -0.18
N ALA A 34 -2.80 23.41 -1.28
CA ALA A 34 -2.52 22.87 -2.62
C ALA A 34 -1.20 22.07 -2.66
N ALA A 35 -0.17 22.55 -1.94
CA ALA A 35 1.12 21.87 -1.86
C ALA A 35 1.04 20.51 -1.13
N TRP A 36 0.13 20.34 -0.16
CA TRP A 36 0.02 19.13 0.65
C TRP A 36 -1.02 18.12 0.16
N ILE A 37 -1.87 18.49 -0.80
CA ILE A 37 -2.85 17.55 -1.41
C ILE A 37 -2.19 16.27 -1.91
N PRO A 38 -1.09 16.30 -2.69
CA PRO A 38 -0.47 15.06 -3.18
C PRO A 38 -0.01 14.15 -2.05
N VAL A 39 0.55 14.71 -0.98
CA VAL A 39 1.01 13.94 0.19
C VAL A 39 -0.18 13.31 0.92
N HIS A 40 -1.26 14.06 1.14
CA HIS A 40 -2.47 13.55 1.75
C HIS A 40 -3.08 12.39 0.94
N VAL A 41 -3.22 12.57 -0.37
CA VAL A 41 -3.72 11.53 -1.29
C VAL A 41 -2.83 10.30 -1.24
N GLU A 42 -1.53 10.47 -1.25
CA GLU A 42 -0.56 9.37 -1.17
C GLU A 42 -0.75 8.52 0.10
N LEU A 43 -0.78 9.20 1.25
CA LEU A 43 -0.94 8.52 2.55
C LEU A 43 -2.28 7.77 2.64
N VAL A 44 -3.37 8.35 2.12
CA VAL A 44 -4.72 7.77 2.22
C VAL A 44 -4.96 6.69 1.16
N LEU A 45 -4.59 6.90 -0.11
CA LEU A 45 -4.88 5.93 -1.17
C LEU A 45 -3.85 4.80 -1.20
N VAL A 46 -2.57 5.12 -1.22
CA VAL A 46 -1.52 4.11 -1.38
C VAL A 46 -1.10 3.57 -0.02
N GLY A 47 -0.75 4.44 0.91
CA GLY A 47 -0.29 4.05 2.23
C GLY A 47 -1.36 3.29 3.04
N TRP A 48 -2.60 3.77 3.03
CA TRP A 48 -3.67 3.12 3.79
C TRP A 48 -4.50 2.15 2.94
N THR A 49 -5.27 2.65 1.96
CA THR A 49 -6.30 1.84 1.29
C THR A 49 -5.70 0.65 0.54
N LEU A 50 -4.71 0.89 -0.32
CA LEU A 50 -4.07 -0.17 -1.10
C LEU A 50 -3.33 -1.16 -0.19
N GLN A 51 -2.56 -0.66 0.76
CA GLN A 51 -1.81 -1.50 1.68
C GLN A 51 -2.71 -2.33 2.60
N LEU A 52 -3.83 -1.78 3.07
CA LEU A 52 -4.83 -2.52 3.84
C LEU A 52 -5.43 -3.65 3.00
N ALA A 53 -5.83 -3.35 1.76
CA ALA A 53 -6.36 -4.36 0.84
C ALA A 53 -5.37 -5.49 0.59
N MET A 54 -4.09 -5.15 0.36
CA MET A 54 -3.02 -6.15 0.21
C MET A 54 -2.84 -7.00 1.47
N GLY A 55 -2.85 -6.37 2.65
CA GLY A 55 -2.71 -7.06 3.94
C GLY A 55 -3.86 -8.03 4.21
N VAL A 56 -5.09 -7.61 3.94
CA VAL A 56 -6.31 -8.43 4.09
C VAL A 56 -6.32 -9.57 3.08
N ALA A 57 -5.98 -9.30 1.81
CA ALA A 57 -5.91 -10.32 0.78
C ALA A 57 -4.90 -11.43 1.14
N LEU A 58 -3.72 -11.08 1.65
CA LEU A 58 -2.72 -12.05 2.10
C LEU A 58 -3.19 -12.87 3.31
N TRP A 59 -4.11 -12.34 4.10
CA TRP A 59 -4.70 -13.06 5.25
C TRP A 59 -5.81 -14.02 4.84
N ILE A 60 -6.67 -13.62 3.90
CA ILE A 60 -7.84 -14.40 3.45
C ILE A 60 -7.44 -15.50 2.46
N LEU A 61 -6.49 -15.22 1.54
CA LEU A 61 -6.13 -16.15 0.49
C LEU A 61 -5.41 -17.40 1.03
N PRO A 62 -5.77 -18.59 0.55
CA PRO A 62 -5.14 -19.85 0.97
C PRO A 62 -3.63 -19.82 0.78
N ARG A 63 -2.88 -20.36 1.72
CA ARG A 63 -1.41 -20.44 1.67
C ARG A 63 -0.88 -21.62 0.83
N PHE A 64 -1.77 -22.31 0.13
CA PHE A 64 -1.47 -23.50 -0.66
C PHE A 64 -1.38 -23.14 -2.14
N GLY A 65 -0.21 -23.21 -2.72
CA GLY A 65 0.01 -22.96 -4.15
C GLY A 65 1.29 -23.64 -4.65
N ALA A 66 1.48 -23.65 -5.96
CA ALA A 66 2.60 -24.30 -6.66
C ALA A 66 3.99 -23.83 -6.24
N PHE A 67 4.09 -22.68 -5.58
CA PHE A 67 5.31 -22.19 -4.96
C PHE A 67 5.27 -22.46 -3.46
N GLY A 68 6.28 -23.11 -2.92
CA GLY A 68 6.39 -23.44 -1.48
C GLY A 68 6.15 -22.20 -0.58
N PRO A 69 5.74 -22.41 0.69
CA PRO A 69 5.31 -21.36 1.60
C PRO A 69 6.37 -20.27 1.81
N ALA A 70 7.65 -20.62 1.81
CA ALA A 70 8.76 -19.68 1.99
C ALA A 70 8.84 -18.64 0.86
N ARG A 71 8.64 -19.04 -0.39
CA ARG A 71 8.70 -18.14 -1.56
C ARG A 71 7.51 -17.18 -1.57
N GLN A 72 6.31 -17.64 -1.20
CA GLN A 72 5.12 -16.78 -1.11
C GLN A 72 5.28 -15.70 -0.02
N VAL A 73 5.86 -16.08 1.11
CA VAL A 73 6.17 -15.15 2.20
C VAL A 73 7.21 -14.12 1.75
N ALA A 74 8.27 -14.54 1.03
CA ALA A 74 9.29 -13.62 0.50
C ALA A 74 8.69 -12.58 -0.45
N TRP A 75 7.82 -12.98 -1.39
CA TRP A 75 7.14 -12.04 -2.29
C TRP A 75 6.21 -11.07 -1.55
N ALA A 76 5.51 -11.52 -0.51
CA ALA A 76 4.68 -10.66 0.31
C ALA A 76 5.50 -9.62 1.09
N TRP A 77 6.66 -10.01 1.63
CA TRP A 77 7.59 -9.08 2.28
C TRP A 77 8.20 -8.08 1.28
N ALA A 78 8.60 -8.55 0.10
CA ALA A 78 9.12 -7.71 -0.96
C ALA A 78 8.06 -6.67 -1.40
N ALA A 79 6.83 -7.10 -1.64
CA ALA A 79 5.73 -6.20 -2.02
C ALA A 79 5.50 -5.12 -0.96
N GLY A 80 5.43 -5.50 0.31
CA GLY A 80 5.25 -4.55 1.39
C GLY A 80 6.43 -3.61 1.58
N GLY A 81 7.66 -4.10 1.47
CA GLY A 81 8.87 -3.29 1.56
C GLY A 81 8.95 -2.25 0.43
N LEU A 82 8.71 -2.68 -0.82
CA LEU A 82 8.70 -1.80 -1.99
C LEU A 82 7.60 -0.74 -1.87
N LEU A 83 6.38 -1.13 -1.44
CA LEU A 83 5.28 -0.20 -1.28
C LEU A 83 5.60 0.88 -0.25
N ASN A 84 6.05 0.49 0.94
CA ASN A 84 6.35 1.46 2.01
C ASN A 84 7.51 2.38 1.64
N THR A 85 8.56 1.85 1.00
CA THR A 85 9.67 2.68 0.50
C THR A 85 9.18 3.64 -0.58
N GLY A 86 8.31 3.17 -1.49
CA GLY A 86 7.69 4.00 -2.52
C GLY A 86 6.91 5.17 -1.94
N VAL A 87 5.97 4.89 -1.01
CA VAL A 87 5.18 5.92 -0.33
C VAL A 87 6.08 6.96 0.38
N VAL A 88 7.09 6.51 1.11
CA VAL A 88 8.03 7.42 1.78
C VAL A 88 8.76 8.31 0.78
N LEU A 89 9.24 7.75 -0.34
CA LEU A 89 9.92 8.54 -1.38
C LEU A 89 9.00 9.59 -2.01
N VAL A 90 7.74 9.26 -2.29
CA VAL A 90 6.77 10.23 -2.79
C VAL A 90 6.54 11.36 -1.78
N VAL A 91 6.36 11.01 -0.51
CA VAL A 91 6.12 11.98 0.58
C VAL A 91 7.30 12.93 0.78
N ILE A 92 8.53 12.47 0.66
CA ILE A 92 9.74 13.31 0.80
C ILE A 92 10.11 14.11 -0.46
N GLY A 93 9.28 14.04 -1.52
CA GLY A 93 9.47 14.84 -2.74
C GLY A 93 10.25 14.15 -3.86
N ALA A 94 10.38 12.82 -3.81
CA ALA A 94 10.98 12.00 -4.88
C ALA A 94 9.90 11.13 -5.57
N PRO A 95 8.92 11.73 -6.29
CA PRO A 95 7.76 10.99 -6.79
C PRO A 95 8.13 9.96 -7.87
N PHE A 96 9.07 10.25 -8.76
CA PHE A 96 9.41 9.33 -9.85
C PHE A 96 9.94 7.98 -9.32
N PRO A 97 11.02 7.91 -8.51
CA PRO A 97 11.47 6.64 -7.96
C PRO A 97 10.44 6.00 -7.03
N GLY A 98 9.66 6.80 -6.29
CA GLY A 98 8.57 6.29 -5.46
C GLY A 98 7.53 5.52 -6.28
N ARG A 99 7.04 6.07 -7.39
CA ARG A 99 6.08 5.43 -8.29
C ARG A 99 6.62 4.15 -8.94
N VAL A 100 7.90 4.12 -9.28
CA VAL A 100 8.55 2.90 -9.80
C VAL A 100 8.52 1.78 -8.76
N LEU A 101 8.82 2.10 -7.49
CA LEU A 101 8.77 1.12 -6.41
C LEU A 101 7.35 0.64 -6.10
N GLU A 102 6.35 1.52 -6.13
CA GLU A 102 4.95 1.15 -5.96
C GLU A 102 4.46 0.23 -7.07
N LEU A 103 4.84 0.50 -8.33
CA LEU A 103 4.57 -0.40 -9.44
C LEU A 103 5.24 -1.77 -9.21
N GLY A 104 6.50 -1.79 -8.78
CA GLY A 104 7.21 -3.00 -8.41
C GLY A 104 6.50 -3.77 -7.27
N ALA A 105 5.97 -3.06 -6.29
CA ALA A 105 5.17 -3.63 -5.21
C ALA A 105 3.89 -4.29 -5.72
N ALA A 106 3.17 -3.63 -6.64
CA ALA A 106 1.97 -4.17 -7.25
C ALA A 106 2.26 -5.44 -8.05
N VAL A 107 3.33 -5.47 -8.83
CA VAL A 107 3.78 -6.65 -9.59
C VAL A 107 4.15 -7.79 -8.63
N ALA A 108 4.96 -7.53 -7.61
CA ALA A 108 5.37 -8.53 -6.62
C ALA A 108 4.17 -9.12 -5.87
N PHE A 109 3.20 -8.26 -5.49
CA PHE A 109 1.95 -8.69 -4.89
C PHE A 109 1.13 -9.55 -5.85
N GLY A 110 0.93 -9.10 -7.08
CA GLY A 110 0.23 -9.85 -8.13
C GLY A 110 0.81 -11.25 -8.34
N LEU A 111 2.13 -11.37 -8.43
CA LEU A 111 2.83 -12.65 -8.54
C LEU A 111 2.60 -13.55 -7.32
N SER A 112 2.58 -12.96 -6.11
CA SER A 112 2.33 -13.71 -4.88
C SER A 112 0.91 -14.27 -4.81
N VAL A 113 -0.08 -13.52 -5.31
CA VAL A 113 -1.51 -13.87 -5.24
C VAL A 113 -1.92 -14.78 -6.40
N TRP A 114 -1.38 -14.56 -7.60
CA TRP A 114 -1.72 -15.32 -8.80
C TRP A 114 -1.59 -16.85 -8.62
N ALA A 115 -0.50 -17.28 -7.99
CA ALA A 115 -0.26 -18.69 -7.70
C ALA A 115 -1.29 -19.30 -6.73
N ARG A 116 -1.84 -18.47 -5.82
CA ARG A 116 -2.83 -18.90 -4.81
C ARG A 116 -4.23 -19.07 -5.41
N VAL A 117 -4.61 -18.15 -6.31
CA VAL A 117 -5.93 -18.18 -6.96
C VAL A 117 -6.05 -19.39 -7.91
N ARG A 118 -4.98 -19.73 -8.65
CA ARG A 118 -4.99 -20.89 -9.54
C ARG A 118 -5.13 -22.24 -8.82
N ALA A 119 -4.54 -22.36 -7.63
CA ALA A 119 -4.62 -23.62 -6.86
C ALA A 119 -6.04 -23.95 -6.39
N SER A 120 -6.89 -22.94 -6.19
CA SER A 120 -8.27 -23.12 -5.72
C SER A 120 -9.23 -23.61 -6.81
N GLY A 121 -8.92 -23.41 -8.09
CA GLY A 121 -9.79 -23.76 -9.23
C GLY A 121 -9.64 -25.20 -9.73
N ILE A 122 -8.55 -25.88 -9.40
CA ILE A 122 -8.24 -27.22 -9.94
C ILE A 122 -8.80 -28.35 -9.06
N SER A 123 -9.15 -28.06 -7.81
CA SER A 123 -9.69 -29.06 -6.86
C SER A 123 -11.20 -29.28 -7.02
N ALA A 124 -11.88 -28.59 -7.96
CA ALA A 124 -13.32 -28.69 -8.16
C ALA A 124 -13.71 -29.47 -9.43
N MET A 125 -12.76 -30.13 -10.09
CA MET A 125 -12.98 -31.08 -11.18
C MET A 125 -12.35 -32.43 -10.83
#